data_2c5529ac7f6169fc199a5c1d19710605
#
_entry.id   2c5529ac7f6169fc199a5c1d19710605
#
_cell.length_a   1.000
_cell.length_b   1.000
_cell.length_c   1.000
_cell.angle_alpha   90.00
_cell.angle_beta   90.00
_cell.angle_gamma   90.00
#
_symmetry.space_group_name_H-M   'P 1'
#
loop_
_entity.id
_entity.type
_entity.pdbx_description
1 polymer ?
#
loop_
_entity_poly.entity_id
_entity_poly.type
_entity_poly.pdbx_seq_one_letter_code
_entity_poly.pdbx_strand_id
1 'polypeptide(L)'
;MFTHLSDAANAKCTALQYRRFTEGVRILQEAGIDTGLRHVCASTAFLRYPEMHLDAVRLGSALLGRLSVPDTLGLERIGWLEAQVTELKTLPAGWPVGYTGAYCTRRETRLALLSVGYTSGVGVTEETNALRLRDRLRRVLHAGRRLLRADGMTVLVNGCRCPVRGVVGATAIEADVTDVPCAVGDTVRIEVRPKFVDSAVPREYR
;
A
#
# COMPACT_ATOMS: atom_id res chain seq x y z
N MET A 1 8.81 17.63 22.88
CA MET A 1 9.60 17.99 21.67
C MET A 1 9.72 16.81 20.73
N PHE A 2 9.69 17.01 19.39
CA PHE A 2 9.85 15.90 18.46
C PHE A 2 10.49 16.32 17.14
N THR A 3 11.00 15.31 16.41
CA THR A 3 11.37 15.43 15.00
C THR A 3 10.86 14.20 14.23
N HIS A 4 10.88 14.27 12.90
CA HIS A 4 10.58 13.12 12.04
C HIS A 4 11.81 12.78 11.19
N LEU A 5 12.35 11.59 11.40
CA LEU A 5 13.51 11.10 10.65
C LEU A 5 13.14 10.91 9.17
N SER A 6 13.82 11.62 8.28
CA SER A 6 13.45 11.69 6.86
C SER A 6 13.68 10.39 6.09
N ASP A 7 14.67 9.59 6.50
CA ASP A 7 15.05 8.33 5.86
C ASP A 7 15.63 7.35 6.89
N ALA A 8 14.76 6.72 7.66
CA ALA A 8 15.16 5.74 8.67
C ALA A 8 15.78 4.44 8.08
N ALA A 9 15.75 4.25 6.77
CA ALA A 9 16.47 3.18 6.09
C ALA A 9 17.96 3.51 5.94
N ASN A 10 18.34 4.77 5.96
CA ASN A 10 19.71 5.25 5.83
C ASN A 10 20.32 5.56 7.20
N ALA A 11 21.15 4.65 7.73
CA ALA A 11 21.73 4.75 9.05
C ALA A 11 22.55 6.06 9.28
N LYS A 12 23.34 6.50 8.27
CA LYS A 12 24.14 7.73 8.39
C LYS A 12 23.26 8.98 8.52
N CYS A 13 22.20 9.07 7.71
CA CYS A 13 21.25 10.16 7.78
C CYS A 13 20.51 10.15 9.12
N THR A 14 20.04 9.00 9.55
CA THR A 14 19.34 8.78 10.83
C THR A 14 20.19 9.23 12.02
N ALA A 15 21.44 8.75 12.11
CA ALA A 15 22.37 9.10 13.19
C ALA A 15 22.67 10.61 13.25
N LEU A 16 22.83 11.26 12.08
CA LEU A 16 23.03 12.71 12.02
C LEU A 16 21.82 13.49 12.53
N GLN A 17 20.62 13.10 12.09
CA GLN A 17 19.37 13.76 12.50
C GLN A 17 19.09 13.54 13.99
N TYR A 18 19.33 12.34 14.49
CA TYR A 18 19.19 12.03 15.92
C TYR A 18 20.14 12.85 16.77
N ARG A 19 21.42 12.94 16.42
CA ARG A 19 22.41 13.77 17.11
C ARG A 19 22.01 15.24 17.14
N ARG A 20 21.51 15.80 16.02
CA ARG A 20 21.04 17.18 15.96
C ARG A 20 19.82 17.42 16.85
N PHE A 21 18.92 16.43 16.91
CA PHE A 21 17.76 16.51 17.78
C PHE A 21 18.15 16.49 19.26
N THR A 22 19.01 15.56 19.66
CA THR A 22 19.48 15.45 21.06
C THR A 22 20.27 16.67 21.49
N GLU A 23 21.07 17.25 20.61
CA GLU A 23 21.76 18.53 20.87
C GLU A 23 20.77 19.67 21.06
N GLY A 24 19.74 19.78 20.23
CA GLY A 24 18.68 20.78 20.42
C GLY A 24 17.92 20.61 21.74
N VAL A 25 17.63 19.37 22.15
CA VAL A 25 17.04 19.07 23.46
C VAL A 25 17.95 19.57 24.58
N ARG A 26 19.27 19.28 24.52
CA ARG A 26 20.24 19.69 25.51
C ARG A 26 20.28 21.22 25.68
N ILE A 27 20.37 21.95 24.57
CA ILE A 27 20.39 23.42 24.56
C ILE A 27 19.14 24.00 25.23
N LEU A 28 17.96 23.46 24.93
CA LEU A 28 16.70 23.93 25.52
C LEU A 28 16.66 23.67 27.04
N GLN A 29 17.06 22.45 27.44
CA GLN A 29 17.11 22.08 28.86
C GLN A 29 18.10 22.96 29.67
N GLU A 30 19.26 23.25 29.10
CA GLU A 30 20.25 24.17 29.72
C GLU A 30 19.72 25.59 29.85
N ALA A 31 18.83 26.00 28.94
CA ALA A 31 18.12 27.28 29.03
C ALA A 31 16.92 27.26 30.00
N GLY A 32 16.70 26.15 30.72
CA GLY A 32 15.58 25.99 31.65
C GLY A 32 14.22 25.75 30.97
N ILE A 33 14.21 25.40 29.69
CA ILE A 33 12.98 25.14 28.92
C ILE A 33 12.61 23.65 29.03
N ASP A 34 11.40 23.40 29.53
CA ASP A 34 10.86 22.04 29.52
C ASP A 34 10.53 21.58 28.08
N THR A 35 11.14 20.50 27.66
CA THR A 35 10.91 19.92 26.33
C THR A 35 9.75 18.95 26.28
N GLY A 36 9.12 18.62 27.39
CA GLY A 36 8.05 17.64 27.52
C GLY A 36 8.43 16.25 26.97
N LEU A 37 7.46 15.48 26.54
CA LEU A 37 7.71 14.17 25.93
C LEU A 37 8.54 14.29 24.64
N ARG A 38 9.65 13.56 24.61
CA ARG A 38 10.58 13.55 23.46
C ARG A 38 10.37 12.30 22.62
N HIS A 39 10.18 12.46 21.32
CA HIS A 39 10.00 11.33 20.43
C HIS A 39 10.48 11.62 19.01
N VAL A 40 11.17 10.66 18.41
CA VAL A 40 11.74 10.77 17.05
C VAL A 40 11.31 9.62 16.15
N CYS A 41 11.06 8.43 16.72
CA CYS A 41 10.80 7.22 15.97
C CYS A 41 9.39 7.18 15.39
N ALA A 42 9.30 6.97 14.07
CA ALA A 42 8.16 6.43 13.37
C ALA A 42 8.39 4.92 13.14
N SER A 43 7.47 4.22 12.48
CA SER A 43 7.47 2.76 12.34
C SER A 43 8.83 2.15 11.95
N THR A 44 9.48 2.65 10.90
CA THR A 44 10.78 2.10 10.44
C THR A 44 11.89 2.35 11.45
N ALA A 45 11.95 3.55 12.04
CA ALA A 45 12.97 3.88 13.04
C ALA A 45 12.74 3.10 14.34
N PHE A 46 11.50 2.93 14.75
CA PHE A 46 11.14 2.12 15.92
C PHE A 46 11.69 0.69 15.81
N LEU A 47 11.56 0.06 14.65
CA LEU A 47 12.00 -1.32 14.46
C LEU A 47 13.52 -1.47 14.30
N ARG A 48 14.21 -0.42 13.86
CA ARG A 48 15.65 -0.50 13.53
C ARG A 48 16.57 0.08 14.59
N TYR A 49 16.09 0.99 15.43
CA TYR A 49 16.89 1.77 16.36
C TYR A 49 16.22 1.82 17.74
N PRO A 50 16.23 0.71 18.50
CA PRO A 50 15.63 0.66 19.84
C PRO A 50 16.19 1.76 20.78
N GLU A 51 17.46 2.11 20.63
CA GLU A 51 18.16 3.16 21.39
C GLU A 51 17.61 4.57 21.15
N MET A 52 16.78 4.76 20.12
CA MET A 52 16.19 6.06 19.77
C MET A 52 14.73 6.20 20.16
N HIS A 53 14.15 5.26 20.92
CA HIS A 53 12.72 5.29 21.28
C HIS A 53 12.34 6.49 22.13
N LEU A 54 13.26 6.90 23.03
CA LEU A 54 13.05 8.01 23.97
C LEU A 54 11.79 7.80 24.84
N ASP A 55 11.01 8.88 25.03
CA ASP A 55 9.84 8.87 25.91
C ASP A 55 8.57 8.32 25.23
N ALA A 56 8.50 8.36 23.89
CA ALA A 56 7.37 7.90 23.10
C ALA A 56 7.75 7.56 21.64
N VAL A 57 6.88 6.83 20.96
CA VAL A 57 7.01 6.48 19.53
C VAL A 57 5.72 6.75 18.76
N ARG A 58 5.83 6.97 17.46
CA ARG A 58 4.68 7.20 16.57
C ARG A 58 4.56 6.08 15.57
N LEU A 59 3.70 5.11 15.84
CA LEU A 59 3.49 3.98 14.95
C LEU A 59 2.30 4.23 14.02
N GLY A 60 2.49 3.93 12.75
CA GLY A 60 1.44 3.98 11.73
C GLY A 60 1.56 2.77 10.80
N SER A 61 2.49 2.79 9.84
CA SER A 61 2.62 1.72 8.86
C SER A 61 2.94 0.35 9.46
N ALA A 62 3.66 0.28 10.58
CA ALA A 62 3.93 -0.99 11.27
C ALA A 62 2.64 -1.62 11.83
N LEU A 63 1.73 -0.82 12.40
CA LEU A 63 0.43 -1.32 12.90
C LEU A 63 -0.45 -1.89 11.77
N LEU A 64 -0.20 -1.47 10.53
CA LEU A 64 -0.92 -1.97 9.36
C LEU A 64 -0.17 -3.12 8.64
N GLY A 65 0.91 -3.63 9.25
CA GLY A 65 1.76 -4.65 8.61
C GLY A 65 2.45 -4.15 7.34
N ARG A 66 2.73 -2.83 7.23
CA ARG A 66 3.27 -2.20 6.02
C ARG A 66 4.53 -1.41 6.34
N LEU A 67 5.68 -1.94 5.93
CA LEU A 67 6.97 -1.32 6.15
C LEU A 67 7.59 -0.81 4.84
N SER A 68 8.40 0.24 4.95
CA SER A 68 9.24 0.75 3.84
C SER A 68 10.55 -0.02 3.67
N VAL A 69 10.83 -0.94 4.57
CA VAL A 69 12.02 -1.82 4.62
C VAL A 69 11.55 -3.27 4.61
N PRO A 70 12.43 -4.24 4.28
CA PRO A 70 12.09 -5.65 4.40
C PRO A 70 11.57 -5.97 5.80
N ASP A 71 10.47 -6.70 5.85
CA ASP A 71 9.87 -7.14 7.09
C ASP A 71 10.63 -8.36 7.63
N THR A 72 11.28 -8.20 8.78
CA THR A 72 11.99 -9.26 9.49
C THR A 72 11.19 -9.80 10.69
N LEU A 73 10.02 -9.22 10.97
CA LEU A 73 9.21 -9.54 12.14
C LEU A 73 7.98 -10.39 11.81
N GLY A 74 7.72 -10.63 10.52
CA GLY A 74 6.53 -11.37 10.08
C GLY A 74 5.23 -10.61 10.34
N LEU A 75 5.23 -9.30 10.15
CA LEU A 75 4.03 -8.48 10.35
C LEU A 75 2.95 -8.86 9.34
N GLU A 76 1.77 -9.17 9.82
CA GLU A 76 0.62 -9.42 8.95
C GLU A 76 0.05 -8.11 8.41
N ARG A 77 -0.27 -8.10 7.11
CA ARG A 77 -0.96 -6.97 6.50
C ARG A 77 -2.42 -6.97 6.92
N ILE A 78 -2.85 -5.89 7.54
CA ILE A 78 -4.23 -5.65 7.90
C ILE A 78 -4.85 -4.56 7.02
N GLY A 79 -6.19 -4.54 6.97
CA GLY A 79 -6.97 -3.60 6.16
C GLY A 79 -7.16 -4.09 4.73
N TRP A 80 -8.34 -4.64 4.49
CA TRP A 80 -8.86 -5.07 3.20
C TRP A 80 -10.05 -4.20 2.84
N LEU A 81 -10.20 -3.87 1.56
CA LEU A 81 -11.45 -3.37 1.04
C LEU A 81 -12.30 -4.58 0.63
N GLU A 82 -13.50 -4.67 1.17
CA GLU A 82 -14.48 -5.67 0.78
C GLU A 82 -15.48 -5.04 -0.20
N ALA A 83 -15.76 -5.74 -1.29
CA ALA A 83 -16.74 -5.34 -2.30
C ALA A 83 -17.57 -6.56 -2.70
N GLN A 84 -18.78 -6.34 -3.20
CA GLN A 84 -19.61 -7.41 -3.73
C GLN A 84 -19.49 -7.49 -5.25
N VAL A 85 -19.61 -8.70 -5.78
CA VAL A 85 -19.79 -8.93 -7.21
C VAL A 85 -21.16 -8.40 -7.62
N THR A 86 -21.19 -7.41 -8.50
CA THR A 86 -22.45 -6.79 -8.96
C THR A 86 -22.95 -7.39 -10.26
N GLU A 87 -22.06 -7.91 -11.08
CA GLU A 87 -22.40 -8.52 -12.38
C GLU A 87 -21.35 -9.57 -12.76
N LEU A 88 -21.80 -10.57 -13.51
CA LEU A 88 -20.95 -11.58 -14.15
C LEU A 88 -21.16 -11.52 -15.67
N LYS A 89 -20.04 -11.43 -16.42
CA LYS A 89 -20.03 -11.43 -17.88
C LYS A 89 -19.17 -12.55 -18.40
N THR A 90 -19.60 -13.20 -19.46
CA THR A 90 -18.78 -14.15 -20.22
C THR A 90 -18.45 -13.53 -21.57
N LEU A 91 -17.15 -13.40 -21.86
CA LEU A 91 -16.64 -12.83 -23.09
C LEU A 91 -15.91 -13.89 -23.91
N PRO A 92 -16.10 -13.93 -25.25
CA PRO A 92 -15.36 -14.85 -26.12
C PRO A 92 -13.87 -14.47 -26.17
N ALA A 93 -13.04 -15.36 -26.72
CA ALA A 93 -11.63 -15.05 -27.01
C ALA A 93 -11.50 -13.87 -27.98
N GLY A 94 -10.46 -13.05 -27.81
CA GLY A 94 -10.18 -11.87 -28.63
C GLY A 94 -10.98 -10.62 -28.25
N TRP A 95 -11.77 -10.64 -27.19
CA TRP A 95 -12.61 -9.52 -26.80
C TRP A 95 -11.84 -8.51 -25.92
N PRO A 96 -11.92 -7.19 -26.22
CA PRO A 96 -11.26 -6.17 -25.41
C PRO A 96 -11.98 -5.98 -24.05
N VAL A 97 -11.20 -5.77 -22.98
CA VAL A 97 -11.67 -5.53 -21.62
C VAL A 97 -11.18 -4.17 -21.12
N GLY A 98 -12.10 -3.40 -20.58
CA GLY A 98 -11.84 -2.10 -19.98
C GLY A 98 -11.55 -1.00 -21.02
N TYR A 99 -11.23 0.18 -20.50
CA TYR A 99 -10.90 1.33 -21.34
C TYR A 99 -9.63 1.07 -22.17
N THR A 100 -9.62 1.63 -23.39
CA THR A 100 -8.50 1.53 -24.35
C THR A 100 -8.18 0.12 -24.84
N GLY A 101 -8.96 -0.90 -24.48
CA GLY A 101 -8.65 -2.29 -24.84
C GLY A 101 -7.31 -2.77 -24.26
N ALA A 102 -6.95 -2.28 -23.08
CA ALA A 102 -5.66 -2.58 -22.43
C ALA A 102 -5.43 -4.09 -22.19
N TYR A 103 -6.49 -4.88 -22.19
CA TYR A 103 -6.44 -6.33 -22.14
C TYR A 103 -7.39 -6.91 -23.18
N CYS A 104 -6.95 -7.97 -23.87
CA CYS A 104 -7.81 -8.79 -24.73
C CYS A 104 -7.87 -10.20 -24.17
N THR A 105 -9.07 -10.78 -24.12
CA THR A 105 -9.27 -12.16 -23.67
C THR A 105 -8.53 -13.13 -24.59
N ARG A 106 -7.83 -14.12 -24.02
CA ARG A 106 -7.10 -15.14 -24.79
C ARG A 106 -7.91 -16.41 -24.98
N ARG A 107 -8.97 -16.58 -24.21
CA ARG A 107 -9.95 -17.67 -24.24
C ARG A 107 -11.31 -17.12 -23.83
N GLU A 108 -12.35 -17.94 -23.89
CA GLU A 108 -13.59 -17.59 -23.23
C GLU A 108 -13.31 -17.28 -21.76
N THR A 109 -13.71 -16.10 -21.32
CA THR A 109 -13.31 -15.53 -20.03
C THR A 109 -14.55 -15.03 -19.29
N ARG A 110 -14.70 -15.47 -18.04
CA ARG A 110 -15.75 -15.02 -17.14
C ARG A 110 -15.22 -13.91 -16.24
N LEU A 111 -15.82 -12.75 -16.33
CA LEU A 111 -15.43 -11.55 -15.57
C LEU A 111 -16.47 -11.24 -14.49
N ALA A 112 -15.99 -10.94 -13.28
CA ALA A 112 -16.79 -10.39 -12.19
C ALA A 112 -16.57 -8.87 -12.14
N LEU A 113 -17.66 -8.12 -12.25
CA LEU A 113 -17.67 -6.66 -12.07
C LEU A 113 -17.80 -6.33 -10.58
N LEU A 114 -16.92 -5.47 -10.10
CA LEU A 114 -16.89 -4.98 -8.72
C LEU A 114 -17.05 -3.47 -8.74
N SER A 115 -18.04 -2.93 -7.99
CA SER A 115 -18.37 -1.50 -7.94
C SER A 115 -17.40 -0.74 -7.02
N VAL A 116 -16.10 -0.89 -7.23
CA VAL A 116 -15.01 -0.19 -6.53
C VAL A 116 -13.90 0.15 -7.51
N GLY A 117 -13.20 1.25 -7.27
CA GLY A 117 -12.13 1.71 -8.16
C GLY A 117 -11.14 2.62 -7.44
N TYR A 118 -10.44 3.46 -8.19
CA TYR A 118 -9.43 4.34 -7.59
C TYR A 118 -10.06 5.39 -6.64
N THR A 119 -11.32 5.77 -6.80
CA THR A 119 -12.03 6.62 -5.84
C THR A 119 -12.22 5.95 -4.48
N SER A 120 -12.27 4.62 -4.43
CA SER A 120 -12.31 3.84 -3.20
C SER A 120 -10.91 3.44 -2.69
N GLY A 121 -9.84 3.94 -3.30
CA GLY A 121 -8.45 3.63 -2.92
C GLY A 121 -7.84 2.43 -3.64
N VAL A 122 -8.56 1.79 -4.58
CA VAL A 122 -8.06 0.64 -5.34
C VAL A 122 -6.97 1.07 -6.31
N GLY A 123 -5.80 0.43 -6.25
CA GLY A 123 -4.66 0.72 -7.14
C GLY A 123 -3.96 2.06 -6.87
N VAL A 124 -4.41 2.84 -5.89
CA VAL A 124 -3.81 4.14 -5.55
C VAL A 124 -2.45 3.94 -4.88
N THR A 125 -1.45 4.64 -5.41
CA THR A 125 -0.07 4.62 -4.88
C THR A 125 0.45 6.04 -4.70
N GLU A 126 1.45 6.19 -3.82
CA GLU A 126 2.15 7.47 -3.67
C GLU A 126 3.04 7.74 -4.87
N GLU A 127 2.91 8.92 -5.45
CA GLU A 127 3.88 9.44 -6.40
C GLU A 127 4.98 10.22 -5.68
N THR A 128 6.21 10.04 -6.13
CA THR A 128 7.37 10.78 -5.62
C THR A 128 7.98 11.56 -6.79
N ASN A 129 7.86 12.89 -6.75
CA ASN A 129 8.32 13.75 -7.84
C ASN A 129 9.83 14.04 -7.79
N ALA A 130 10.46 13.92 -6.62
CA ALA A 130 11.89 14.18 -6.42
C ALA A 130 12.67 12.88 -6.17
N LEU A 131 13.01 12.17 -7.24
CA LEU A 131 13.78 10.93 -7.15
C LEU A 131 15.25 11.17 -7.48
N ARG A 132 16.15 10.63 -6.66
CA ARG A 132 17.57 10.47 -7.00
C ARG A 132 17.70 9.52 -8.20
N LEU A 133 18.77 9.66 -9.00
CA LEU A 133 18.98 8.84 -10.19
C LEU A 133 18.89 7.33 -9.92
N ARG A 134 19.47 6.87 -8.79
CA ARG A 134 19.38 5.47 -8.34
C ARG A 134 17.94 4.99 -8.12
N ASP A 135 17.07 5.87 -7.62
CA ASP A 135 15.67 5.55 -7.32
C ASP A 135 14.84 5.50 -8.60
N ARG A 136 15.19 6.35 -9.59
CA ARG A 136 14.64 6.30 -10.94
C ARG A 136 15.00 4.98 -11.64
N LEU A 137 16.28 4.57 -11.59
CA LEU A 137 16.74 3.28 -12.13
C LEU A 137 16.03 2.11 -11.45
N ARG A 138 15.90 2.13 -10.14
CA ARG A 138 15.17 1.09 -9.38
C ARG A 138 13.70 1.00 -9.82
N ARG A 139 13.03 2.14 -10.07
CA ARG A 139 11.66 2.16 -10.61
C ARG A 139 11.57 1.55 -12.00
N VAL A 140 12.48 1.89 -12.89
CA VAL A 140 12.54 1.30 -14.24
C VAL A 140 12.73 -0.21 -14.18
N LEU A 141 13.65 -0.69 -13.32
CA LEU A 141 13.87 -2.13 -13.11
C LEU A 141 12.63 -2.82 -12.52
N HIS A 142 11.94 -2.19 -11.58
CA HIS A 142 10.68 -2.72 -11.03
C HIS A 142 9.55 -2.73 -12.06
N ALA A 143 9.45 -1.68 -12.88
CA ALA A 143 8.47 -1.63 -13.98
C ALA A 143 8.76 -2.72 -15.03
N GLY A 144 10.03 -2.90 -15.41
CA GLY A 144 10.46 -3.97 -16.31
C GLY A 144 10.15 -5.37 -15.76
N ARG A 145 10.39 -5.61 -14.46
CA ARG A 145 10.02 -6.89 -13.80
C ARG A 145 8.51 -7.12 -13.76
N ARG A 146 7.70 -6.08 -13.60
CA ARG A 146 6.24 -6.19 -13.68
C ARG A 146 5.76 -6.57 -15.08
N LEU A 147 6.35 -5.98 -16.11
CA LEU A 147 6.08 -6.33 -17.51
C LEU A 147 6.43 -7.80 -17.82
N LEU A 148 7.56 -8.29 -17.30
CA LEU A 148 8.00 -9.68 -17.52
C LEU A 148 7.19 -10.70 -16.72
N ARG A 149 6.66 -10.35 -15.55
CA ARG A 149 5.92 -11.27 -14.67
C ARG A 149 4.43 -11.36 -14.94
N ALA A 150 3.88 -10.50 -15.80
CA ALA A 150 2.42 -10.38 -16.00
C ALA A 150 1.61 -10.27 -14.68
N ASP A 151 2.28 -9.93 -13.57
CA ASP A 151 1.69 -9.80 -12.24
C ASP A 151 0.94 -8.47 -12.14
N GLY A 152 -0.24 -8.43 -12.73
CA GLY A 152 -1.21 -7.35 -12.54
C GLY A 152 -1.77 -7.37 -11.12
N MET A 153 -2.66 -6.43 -10.85
CA MET A 153 -3.45 -6.42 -9.62
C MET A 153 -4.27 -7.69 -9.50
N THR A 154 -4.36 -8.25 -8.30
CA THR A 154 -5.23 -9.40 -7.99
C THR A 154 -6.19 -9.06 -6.87
N VAL A 155 -7.33 -9.73 -6.86
CA VAL A 155 -8.33 -9.71 -5.79
C VAL A 155 -8.56 -11.13 -5.28
N LEU A 156 -9.12 -11.27 -4.09
CA LEU A 156 -9.47 -12.57 -3.52
C LEU A 156 -10.96 -12.81 -3.64
N VAL A 157 -11.35 -13.83 -4.44
CA VAL A 157 -12.72 -14.27 -4.61
C VAL A 157 -12.81 -15.69 -4.05
N ASN A 158 -13.63 -15.89 -3.02
CA ASN A 158 -13.78 -17.18 -2.35
C ASN A 158 -12.43 -17.83 -1.96
N GLY A 159 -11.49 -17.01 -1.47
CA GLY A 159 -10.13 -17.43 -1.06
C GLY A 159 -9.14 -17.62 -2.22
N CYS A 160 -9.57 -17.53 -3.48
CA CYS A 160 -8.73 -17.68 -4.66
C CYS A 160 -8.25 -16.32 -5.18
N ARG A 161 -6.99 -16.24 -5.63
CA ARG A 161 -6.45 -15.03 -6.28
C ARG A 161 -6.91 -14.94 -7.72
N CYS A 162 -7.70 -13.91 -8.02
CA CYS A 162 -8.21 -13.61 -9.35
C CYS A 162 -7.54 -12.35 -9.90
N PRO A 163 -6.96 -12.37 -11.11
CA PRO A 163 -6.34 -11.19 -11.69
C PRO A 163 -7.39 -10.16 -12.12
N VAL A 164 -7.13 -8.90 -11.87
CA VAL A 164 -7.90 -7.78 -12.42
C VAL A 164 -7.49 -7.61 -13.89
N ARG A 165 -8.46 -7.50 -14.77
CA ARG A 165 -8.25 -7.31 -16.20
C ARG A 165 -8.62 -5.89 -16.63
N GLY A 166 -7.92 -5.40 -17.63
CA GLY A 166 -8.10 -4.01 -18.07
C GLY A 166 -7.51 -2.98 -17.10
N VAL A 167 -8.02 -1.76 -17.16
CA VAL A 167 -7.59 -0.62 -16.36
C VAL A 167 -8.45 -0.49 -15.12
N VAL A 168 -7.86 -0.15 -13.97
CA VAL A 168 -8.63 0.21 -12.78
C VAL A 168 -9.43 1.48 -13.07
N GLY A 169 -10.75 1.36 -13.11
CA GLY A 169 -11.66 2.49 -13.34
C GLY A 169 -11.85 3.35 -12.08
N ALA A 170 -12.60 4.43 -12.24
CA ALA A 170 -12.93 5.33 -11.11
C ALA A 170 -13.73 4.58 -10.05
N THR A 171 -14.77 3.88 -10.48
CA THR A 171 -15.77 3.25 -9.60
C THR A 171 -15.99 1.77 -9.88
N ALA A 172 -15.23 1.18 -10.83
CA ALA A 172 -15.39 -0.23 -11.18
C ALA A 172 -14.06 -0.88 -11.59
N ILE A 173 -13.94 -2.16 -11.29
CA ILE A 173 -12.87 -3.05 -11.77
C ILE A 173 -13.48 -4.39 -12.21
N GLU A 174 -12.79 -5.09 -13.10
CA GLU A 174 -13.20 -6.40 -13.60
C GLU A 174 -12.16 -7.46 -13.20
N ALA A 175 -12.60 -8.50 -12.50
CA ALA A 175 -11.76 -9.61 -12.08
C ALA A 175 -12.05 -10.87 -12.92
N ASP A 176 -11.00 -11.55 -13.37
CA ASP A 176 -11.10 -12.80 -14.11
C ASP A 176 -11.38 -13.96 -13.16
N VAL A 177 -12.60 -14.45 -13.19
CA VAL A 177 -13.10 -15.56 -12.36
C VAL A 177 -13.39 -16.80 -13.18
N THR A 178 -12.76 -16.96 -14.34
CA THR A 178 -13.00 -18.06 -15.27
C THR A 178 -12.86 -19.42 -14.59
N ASP A 179 -11.84 -19.58 -13.77
CA ASP A 179 -11.51 -20.87 -13.13
C ASP A 179 -11.93 -20.90 -11.63
N VAL A 180 -12.74 -19.92 -11.17
CA VAL A 180 -13.15 -19.81 -9.78
C VAL A 180 -14.68 -19.77 -9.68
N PRO A 181 -15.30 -20.60 -8.84
CA PRO A 181 -16.72 -20.47 -8.54
C PRO A 181 -17.02 -19.06 -7.99
N CYS A 182 -17.97 -18.38 -8.64
CA CYS A 182 -18.32 -17.00 -8.28
C CYS A 182 -19.76 -16.72 -8.67
N ALA A 183 -20.50 -16.07 -7.81
CA ALA A 183 -21.88 -15.62 -8.01
C ALA A 183 -22.02 -14.11 -7.76
N VAL A 184 -23.07 -13.51 -8.32
CA VAL A 184 -23.45 -12.14 -7.95
C VAL A 184 -23.80 -12.11 -6.47
N GLY A 185 -23.28 -11.10 -5.74
CA GLY A 185 -23.40 -10.98 -4.29
C GLY A 185 -22.23 -11.56 -3.50
N ASP A 186 -21.35 -12.36 -4.13
CA ASP A 186 -20.15 -12.85 -3.45
C ASP A 186 -19.25 -11.71 -2.99
N THR A 187 -18.68 -11.85 -1.77
CA THR A 187 -17.75 -10.88 -1.22
C THR A 187 -16.35 -11.10 -1.75
N VAL A 188 -15.76 -10.05 -2.25
CA VAL A 188 -14.39 -10.01 -2.78
C VAL A 188 -13.51 -9.15 -1.89
N ARG A 189 -12.34 -9.65 -1.51
CA ARG A 189 -11.34 -8.90 -0.74
C ARG A 189 -10.25 -8.34 -1.64
N ILE A 190 -9.99 -7.06 -1.48
CA ILE A 190 -9.05 -6.29 -2.29
C ILE A 190 -7.99 -5.71 -1.39
N GLU A 191 -6.72 -5.98 -1.70
CA GLU A 191 -5.62 -5.36 -0.96
C GLU A 191 -5.51 -3.88 -1.32
N VAL A 192 -5.77 -3.01 -0.36
CA VAL A 192 -5.64 -1.56 -0.50
C VAL A 192 -4.71 -1.00 0.58
N ARG A 193 -4.24 0.22 0.39
CA ARG A 193 -3.57 0.96 1.45
C ARG A 193 -4.61 1.72 2.27
N PRO A 194 -4.86 1.40 3.54
CA PRO A 194 -5.97 1.98 4.32
C PRO A 194 -5.99 3.51 4.35
N LYS A 195 -4.82 4.15 4.23
CA LYS A 195 -4.69 5.62 4.21
C LYS A 195 -5.25 6.28 2.94
N PHE A 196 -5.48 5.51 1.87
CA PHE A 196 -6.06 5.99 0.61
C PHE A 196 -7.52 5.58 0.42
N VAL A 197 -8.05 4.81 1.36
CA VAL A 197 -9.48 4.47 1.33
C VAL A 197 -10.28 5.68 1.76
N ASP A 198 -11.30 6.04 0.96
CA ASP A 198 -12.19 7.15 1.25
C ASP A 198 -12.79 7.02 2.67
N SER A 199 -12.92 8.13 3.36
CA SER A 199 -13.51 8.18 4.70
C SER A 199 -15.00 7.80 4.71
N ALA A 200 -15.68 7.94 3.59
CA ALA A 200 -17.09 7.53 3.42
C ALA A 200 -17.27 6.01 3.36
N VAL A 201 -16.21 5.24 3.11
CA VAL A 201 -16.28 3.76 3.13
C VAL A 201 -16.44 3.31 4.58
N PRO A 202 -17.52 2.57 4.92
CA PRO A 202 -17.73 2.02 6.27
C PRO A 202 -16.55 1.14 6.69
N ARG A 203 -16.16 1.21 7.96
CA ARG A 203 -15.06 0.43 8.52
C ARG A 203 -15.55 -0.53 9.57
N GLU A 204 -15.25 -1.79 9.39
CA GLU A 204 -15.46 -2.83 10.38
C GLU A 204 -14.12 -3.24 10.99
N TYR A 205 -14.08 -3.36 12.31
CA TYR A 205 -12.93 -3.86 13.06
C TYR A 205 -13.29 -5.25 13.58
N ARG A 206 -12.49 -6.25 13.18
CA ARG A 206 -12.68 -7.66 13.56
C ARG A 206 -11.46 -8.15 14.35
#